data_9f69a3236b2cf93cf369c818958fa726
#
_entry.id   9f69a3236b2cf93cf369c818958fa726
#
_cell.length_a   1.000
_cell.length_b   1.000
_cell.length_c   1.000
_cell.angle_alpha   90.00
_cell.angle_beta   90.00
_cell.angle_gamma   90.00
#
_symmetry.space_group_name_H-M   'P 1'
#
loop_
_entity.id
_entity.type
_entity.pdbx_description
1 polymer ?
#
loop_
_entity_poly.entity_id
_entity_poly.type
_entity_poly.pdbx_seq_one_letter_code
_entity_poly.pdbx_strand_id
1 'polypeptide(L)'
;KDQKEPVNEGYLRAIAKDFYRLLNIKDEEPPPVDIKITSDGLKMTVYDRSKKPIFKENTTETTEWGTFVFQNMAWLVERHNFQVMIDGHTPTGLDFSAKKNYNSWELTADRANAIRRVMEYYALAPEKMKRVTGFADTDNLPNLPSNSEDNHRITLSLSLTQMPSPTPSPQATPTPAAKN
;
A
#
# COMPACT_ATOMS: atom_id res chain seq x y z
N LYS A 1 -30.94 -0.68 -8.17
CA LYS A 1 -29.78 -1.56 -8.48
C LYS A 1 -28.68 -0.64 -8.99
N ASP A 2 -27.92 -0.08 -8.08
CA ASP A 2 -26.74 0.71 -8.40
C ASP A 2 -25.67 -0.26 -8.91
N GLN A 3 -25.58 -0.38 -10.23
CA GLN A 3 -24.41 -0.96 -10.85
C GLN A 3 -23.28 0.06 -10.68
N LYS A 4 -22.49 -0.12 -9.62
CA LYS A 4 -21.19 0.49 -9.51
C LYS A 4 -20.41 0.04 -10.75
N GLU A 5 -20.12 0.97 -11.66
CA GLU A 5 -19.29 0.65 -12.80
C GLU A 5 -18.00 0.00 -12.29
N PRO A 6 -17.58 -1.14 -12.86
CA PRO A 6 -16.36 -1.76 -12.44
C PRO A 6 -15.24 -0.75 -12.65
N VAL A 7 -14.54 -0.40 -11.59
CA VAL A 7 -13.27 0.33 -11.69
C VAL A 7 -12.49 -0.38 -12.78
N ASN A 8 -12.06 0.35 -13.77
CA ASN A 8 -11.51 -0.21 -15.00
C ASN A 8 -10.34 -1.15 -14.67
N GLU A 9 -10.62 -2.46 -14.63
CA GLU A 9 -9.63 -3.50 -14.30
C GLU A 9 -8.42 -3.43 -15.24
N GLY A 10 -8.64 -3.06 -16.49
CA GLY A 10 -7.57 -2.83 -17.47
C GLY A 10 -6.64 -1.69 -17.06
N TYR A 11 -7.17 -0.62 -16.49
CA TYR A 11 -6.38 0.49 -15.95
C TYR A 11 -5.55 0.05 -14.75
N LEU A 12 -6.14 -0.67 -13.80
CA LEU A 12 -5.42 -1.21 -12.65
C LEU A 12 -4.34 -2.23 -13.04
N ARG A 13 -4.59 -3.06 -14.05
CA ARG A 13 -3.56 -3.97 -14.60
C ARG A 13 -2.39 -3.21 -15.22
N ALA A 14 -2.64 -2.13 -15.93
CA ALA A 14 -1.58 -1.30 -16.50
C ALA A 14 -0.72 -0.67 -15.41
N ILE A 15 -1.34 -0.16 -14.34
CA ILE A 15 -0.62 0.37 -13.17
C ILE A 15 0.19 -0.72 -12.48
N ALA A 16 -0.36 -1.92 -12.27
CA ALA A 16 0.36 -3.04 -11.69
C ALA A 16 1.60 -3.42 -12.50
N LYS A 17 1.51 -3.43 -13.83
CA LYS A 17 2.66 -3.64 -14.72
C LYS A 17 3.73 -2.55 -14.56
N ASP A 18 3.32 -1.30 -14.36
CA ASP A 18 4.26 -0.19 -14.13
C ASP A 18 5.02 -0.39 -12.81
N PHE A 19 4.37 -0.86 -11.75
CA PHE A 19 5.04 -1.21 -10.50
C PHE A 19 6.08 -2.33 -10.72
N TYR A 20 5.71 -3.44 -11.35
CA TYR A 20 6.66 -4.53 -11.63
C TYR A 20 7.86 -4.07 -12.46
N ARG A 21 7.62 -3.26 -13.49
CA ARG A 21 8.68 -2.73 -14.33
C ARG A 21 9.60 -1.78 -13.58
N LEU A 22 9.04 -0.85 -12.81
CA LEU A 22 9.80 0.15 -12.07
C LEU A 22 10.65 -0.47 -10.98
N LEU A 23 10.12 -1.49 -10.29
CA LEU A 23 10.83 -2.21 -9.24
C LEU A 23 11.82 -3.26 -9.78
N ASN A 24 11.76 -3.57 -11.08
CA ASN A 24 12.60 -4.56 -11.76
C ASN A 24 12.60 -5.95 -11.09
N ILE A 25 11.43 -6.43 -10.70
CA ILE A 25 11.24 -7.66 -9.92
C ILE A 25 10.50 -8.77 -10.67
N LYS A 26 10.25 -8.59 -11.96
CA LYS A 26 9.39 -9.46 -12.76
C LYS A 26 9.79 -10.93 -12.75
N ASP A 27 11.08 -11.22 -12.71
CA ASP A 27 11.63 -12.56 -12.87
C ASP A 27 12.29 -13.10 -11.58
N GLU A 28 12.05 -12.44 -10.43
CA GLU A 28 12.57 -12.93 -9.15
C GLU A 28 11.69 -14.03 -8.57
N GLU A 29 12.31 -15.13 -8.12
CA GLU A 29 11.63 -16.26 -7.46
C GLU A 29 12.30 -16.61 -6.11
N PRO A 30 11.54 -16.64 -5.01
CA PRO A 30 10.14 -16.19 -4.88
C PRO A 30 10.01 -14.67 -5.06
N PRO A 31 8.86 -14.18 -5.58
CA PRO A 31 8.72 -12.76 -5.84
C PRO A 31 8.81 -11.94 -4.53
N PRO A 32 9.61 -10.85 -4.50
CA PRO A 32 9.74 -10.02 -3.29
C PRO A 32 8.53 -9.12 -3.05
N VAL A 33 7.71 -8.90 -4.06
CA VAL A 33 6.49 -8.12 -4.01
C VAL A 33 5.38 -8.86 -4.74
N ASP A 34 4.22 -8.96 -4.11
CA ASP A 34 2.98 -9.48 -4.71
C ASP A 34 2.00 -8.33 -4.91
N ILE A 35 1.39 -8.24 -6.10
CA ILE A 35 0.42 -7.19 -6.43
C ILE A 35 -0.87 -7.86 -6.88
N LYS A 36 -1.97 -7.59 -6.16
CA LYS A 36 -3.31 -8.07 -6.46
C LYS A 36 -4.24 -6.91 -6.79
N ILE A 37 -5.07 -7.10 -7.81
CA ILE A 37 -6.14 -6.17 -8.13
C ILE A 37 -7.31 -6.42 -7.18
N THR A 38 -7.83 -5.34 -6.61
CA THR A 38 -9.02 -5.35 -5.75
C THR A 38 -10.18 -4.65 -6.44
N SER A 39 -11.36 -4.64 -5.83
CA SER A 39 -12.54 -4.00 -6.38
C SER A 39 -12.40 -2.47 -6.56
N ASP A 40 -11.52 -1.83 -5.81
CA ASP A 40 -11.34 -0.37 -5.77
C ASP A 40 -9.89 0.09 -6.00
N GLY A 41 -8.96 -0.85 -6.21
CA GLY A 41 -7.57 -0.49 -6.39
C GLY A 41 -6.62 -1.69 -6.43
N LEU A 42 -5.53 -1.60 -5.67
CA LEU A 42 -4.47 -2.61 -5.60
C LEU A 42 -4.15 -2.96 -4.16
N LYS A 43 -3.83 -4.21 -3.92
CA LYS A 43 -3.18 -4.68 -2.69
C LYS A 43 -1.77 -5.13 -3.01
N MET A 44 -0.80 -4.50 -2.38
CA MET A 44 0.62 -4.81 -2.58
C MET A 44 1.20 -5.37 -1.29
N THR A 45 1.86 -6.52 -1.39
CA THR A 45 2.56 -7.14 -0.27
C THR A 45 4.05 -7.12 -0.55
N VAL A 46 4.81 -6.50 0.33
CA VAL A 46 6.29 -6.49 0.28
C VAL A 46 6.78 -7.39 1.40
N TYR A 47 7.52 -8.43 1.04
CA TYR A 47 8.05 -9.40 2.00
C TYR A 47 9.36 -8.93 2.60
N ASP A 48 9.49 -9.07 3.92
CA ASP A 48 10.72 -8.79 4.66
C ASP A 48 11.48 -10.10 4.91
N ARG A 49 12.14 -10.60 3.87
CA ARG A 49 12.87 -11.87 3.90
C ARG A 49 14.33 -11.68 4.24
N SER A 50 14.94 -12.67 4.88
CA SER A 50 16.35 -12.68 5.26
C SER A 50 17.31 -12.43 4.08
N LYS A 51 16.97 -12.92 2.89
CA LYS A 51 17.77 -12.71 1.67
C LYS A 51 17.56 -11.34 1.02
N LYS A 52 16.45 -10.67 1.32
CA LYS A 52 16.09 -9.36 0.77
C LYS A 52 15.28 -8.56 1.79
N PRO A 53 15.90 -8.13 2.90
CA PRO A 53 15.19 -7.51 4.00
C PRO A 53 14.75 -6.08 3.67
N ILE A 54 13.55 -5.72 4.12
CA ILE A 54 13.04 -4.34 4.07
C ILE A 54 13.75 -3.47 5.11
N PHE A 55 13.96 -4.04 6.31
CA PHE A 55 14.51 -3.34 7.46
C PHE A 55 15.86 -3.92 7.86
N LYS A 56 16.73 -3.07 8.40
CA LYS A 56 17.94 -3.52 9.08
C LYS A 56 17.55 -4.34 10.31
N GLU A 57 18.36 -5.34 10.63
CA GLU A 57 18.06 -6.29 11.67
C GLU A 57 17.69 -5.60 13.00
N ASN A 58 16.56 -6.01 13.58
CA ASN A 58 16.03 -5.50 14.87
C ASN A 58 15.79 -3.99 14.91
N THR A 59 15.61 -3.34 13.78
CA THR A 59 15.34 -1.90 13.69
C THR A 59 14.09 -1.57 12.90
N THR A 60 13.75 -0.30 12.84
CA THR A 60 12.76 0.29 11.94
C THR A 60 13.41 1.05 10.78
N GLU A 61 14.74 1.03 10.70
CA GLU A 61 15.49 1.65 9.62
C GLU A 61 15.44 0.77 8.36
N THR A 62 15.06 1.34 7.23
CA THR A 62 15.00 0.62 5.97
C THR A 62 16.39 0.33 5.40
N THR A 63 16.52 -0.83 4.76
CA THR A 63 17.67 -1.15 3.91
C THR A 63 17.65 -0.30 2.63
N GLU A 64 18.72 -0.35 1.83
CA GLU A 64 18.73 0.28 0.49
C GLU A 64 17.60 -0.25 -0.38
N TRP A 65 17.37 -1.57 -0.37
CA TRP A 65 16.27 -2.17 -1.13
C TRP A 65 14.90 -1.76 -0.60
N GLY A 66 14.68 -1.77 0.72
CA GLY A 66 13.44 -1.30 1.32
C GLY A 66 13.14 0.16 0.97
N THR A 67 14.13 1.04 1.05
CA THR A 67 14.01 2.44 0.64
C THR A 67 13.67 2.55 -0.85
N PHE A 68 14.38 1.82 -1.71
CA PHE A 68 14.14 1.80 -3.15
C PHE A 68 12.70 1.39 -3.49
N VAL A 69 12.19 0.32 -2.88
CA VAL A 69 10.82 -0.17 -3.14
C VAL A 69 9.79 0.89 -2.75
N PHE A 70 9.84 1.38 -1.52
CA PHE A 70 8.80 2.30 -1.03
C PHE A 70 8.92 3.72 -1.59
N GLN A 71 10.10 4.17 -1.94
CA GLN A 71 10.31 5.40 -2.70
C GLN A 71 9.62 5.34 -4.07
N ASN A 72 9.82 4.27 -4.81
CA ASN A 72 9.21 4.08 -6.13
C ASN A 72 7.71 3.86 -6.04
N MET A 73 7.24 3.12 -5.02
CA MET A 73 5.81 2.98 -4.74
C MET A 73 5.17 4.33 -4.43
N ALA A 74 5.81 5.16 -3.61
CA ALA A 74 5.30 6.50 -3.28
C ALA A 74 5.11 7.36 -4.53
N TRP A 75 6.07 7.32 -5.44
CA TRP A 75 6.00 8.07 -6.70
C TRP A 75 4.85 7.60 -7.59
N LEU A 76 4.66 6.29 -7.77
CA LEU A 76 3.55 5.75 -8.56
C LEU A 76 2.18 6.00 -7.89
N VAL A 77 2.11 5.83 -6.58
CA VAL A 77 0.89 6.09 -5.80
C VAL A 77 0.46 7.56 -5.94
N GLU A 78 1.41 8.47 -5.83
CA GLU A 78 1.16 9.91 -6.00
C GLU A 78 0.70 10.24 -7.42
N ARG A 79 1.40 9.70 -8.43
CA ARG A 79 1.11 9.90 -9.85
C ARG A 79 -0.29 9.45 -10.25
N HIS A 80 -0.74 8.32 -9.71
CA HIS A 80 -2.06 7.75 -10.01
C HIS A 80 -3.15 8.16 -9.02
N ASN A 81 -2.84 9.05 -8.10
CA ASN A 81 -3.78 9.62 -7.14
C ASN A 81 -4.49 8.56 -6.26
N PHE A 82 -3.76 7.55 -5.79
CA PHE A 82 -4.28 6.59 -4.83
C PHE A 82 -4.31 7.16 -3.41
N GLN A 83 -5.29 6.70 -2.64
CA GLN A 83 -5.24 6.73 -1.18
C GLN A 83 -4.55 5.48 -0.66
N VAL A 84 -3.86 5.57 0.46
CA VAL A 84 -2.98 4.51 0.98
C VAL A 84 -3.35 4.12 2.40
N MET A 85 -3.39 2.82 2.67
CA MET A 85 -3.34 2.23 4.00
C MET A 85 -2.10 1.34 4.09
N ILE A 86 -1.37 1.42 5.20
CA ILE A 86 -0.16 0.62 5.45
C ILE A 86 -0.40 -0.29 6.64
N ASP A 87 -0.17 -1.58 6.45
CA ASP A 87 -0.31 -2.59 7.49
C ASP A 87 1.00 -3.36 7.68
N GLY A 88 1.46 -3.47 8.93
CA GLY A 88 2.66 -4.20 9.30
C GLY A 88 2.32 -5.54 9.97
N HIS A 89 3.06 -6.59 9.63
CA HIS A 89 2.86 -7.95 10.11
C HIS A 89 4.17 -8.62 10.47
N THR A 90 4.12 -9.52 11.46
CA THR A 90 5.23 -10.39 11.85
C THR A 90 4.77 -11.85 11.92
N PRO A 91 5.69 -12.82 11.81
CA PRO A 91 5.41 -14.19 12.20
C PRO A 91 5.27 -14.34 13.72
N THR A 92 4.75 -15.47 14.16
CA THR A 92 4.79 -15.89 15.55
C THR A 92 6.21 -16.29 15.99
N GLY A 93 6.46 -16.29 17.28
CA GLY A 93 7.69 -16.84 17.87
C GLY A 93 8.89 -15.90 17.87
N LEU A 94 8.70 -14.60 17.63
CA LEU A 94 9.78 -13.63 17.77
C LEU A 94 10.15 -13.41 19.24
N ASP A 95 11.45 -13.28 19.52
CA ASP A 95 11.98 -13.03 20.84
C ASP A 95 12.18 -11.53 21.09
N PHE A 96 11.46 -10.99 22.06
CA PHE A 96 11.57 -9.59 22.52
C PHE A 96 12.15 -9.47 23.93
N SER A 97 12.75 -10.53 24.48
CA SER A 97 13.26 -10.56 25.86
C SER A 97 14.27 -9.45 26.17
N ALA A 98 15.02 -8.98 25.16
CA ALA A 98 15.98 -7.89 25.29
C ALA A 98 15.36 -6.49 25.41
N LYS A 99 14.07 -6.33 25.16
CA LYS A 99 13.38 -5.04 25.15
C LYS A 99 12.22 -5.02 26.13
N LYS A 100 12.26 -4.11 27.09
CA LYS A 100 11.15 -3.93 28.05
C LYS A 100 9.97 -3.23 27.36
N ASN A 101 8.75 -3.75 27.58
CA ASN A 101 7.51 -3.19 27.03
C ASN A 101 7.52 -3.04 25.50
N TYR A 102 8.12 -4.00 24.81
CA TYR A 102 8.19 -4.02 23.36
C TYR A 102 7.95 -5.46 22.84
N ASN A 103 7.04 -5.60 21.92
CA ASN A 103 6.69 -6.88 21.30
C ASN A 103 6.26 -6.69 19.84
N SER A 104 5.62 -7.68 19.25
CA SER A 104 5.18 -7.62 17.86
C SER A 104 4.19 -6.47 17.58
N TRP A 105 3.41 -6.02 18.57
CA TRP A 105 2.51 -4.88 18.40
C TRP A 105 3.27 -3.58 18.15
N GLU A 106 4.23 -3.28 19.00
CA GLU A 106 5.08 -2.11 18.84
C GLU A 106 5.91 -2.20 17.56
N LEU A 107 6.54 -3.35 17.30
CA LEU A 107 7.37 -3.54 16.11
C LEU A 107 6.60 -3.31 14.82
N THR A 108 5.42 -3.89 14.67
CA THR A 108 4.63 -3.77 13.44
C THR A 108 4.07 -2.35 13.24
N ALA A 109 3.65 -1.70 14.31
CA ALA A 109 3.21 -0.31 14.27
C ALA A 109 4.36 0.64 13.91
N ASP A 110 5.53 0.47 14.54
CA ASP A 110 6.72 1.29 14.30
C ASP A 110 7.24 1.12 12.86
N ARG A 111 7.27 -0.12 12.36
CA ARG A 111 7.69 -0.41 10.98
C ARG A 111 6.72 0.16 9.95
N ALA A 112 5.42 0.01 10.15
CA ALA A 112 4.41 0.61 9.27
C ALA A 112 4.53 2.15 9.25
N ASN A 113 4.76 2.79 10.39
CA ASN A 113 5.03 4.22 10.47
C ASN A 113 6.37 4.62 9.83
N ALA A 114 7.40 3.78 9.91
CA ALA A 114 8.66 4.03 9.22
C ALA A 114 8.46 4.06 7.71
N ILE A 115 7.69 3.14 7.16
CA ILE A 115 7.35 3.13 5.73
C ILE A 115 6.53 4.36 5.34
N ARG A 116 5.53 4.77 6.15
CA ARG A 116 4.81 6.02 5.93
C ARG A 116 5.76 7.20 5.79
N ARG A 117 6.71 7.35 6.72
CA ARG A 117 7.70 8.45 6.68
C ARG A 117 8.57 8.39 5.41
N VAL A 118 8.99 7.22 4.98
CA VAL A 118 9.76 7.05 3.73
C VAL A 118 8.93 7.51 2.53
N MET A 119 7.67 7.06 2.44
CA MET A 119 6.81 7.42 1.32
C MET A 119 6.49 8.92 1.27
N GLU A 120 6.20 9.54 2.41
CA GLU A 120 5.95 10.98 2.51
C GLU A 120 7.20 11.82 2.22
N TYR A 121 8.37 11.35 2.64
CA TYR A 121 9.63 12.03 2.37
C TYR A 121 9.94 12.13 0.87
N TYR A 122 9.66 11.06 0.11
CA TYR A 122 10.02 11.01 -1.31
C TYR A 122 8.96 11.59 -2.24
N ALA A 123 7.68 11.30 -2.03
CA ALA A 123 6.67 11.71 -3.01
C ALA A 123 5.23 11.80 -2.50
N LEU A 124 4.84 11.00 -1.50
CA LEU A 124 3.43 10.87 -1.13
C LEU A 124 2.94 12.11 -0.37
N ALA A 125 1.89 12.76 -0.88
CA ALA A 125 1.20 13.83 -0.16
C ALA A 125 0.55 13.27 1.13
N PRO A 126 0.77 13.90 2.31
CA PRO A 126 0.30 13.35 3.60
C PRO A 126 -1.20 13.09 3.68
N GLU A 127 -2.02 13.87 3.01
CA GLU A 127 -3.48 13.72 2.97
C GLU A 127 -3.96 12.44 2.26
N LYS A 128 -3.10 11.80 1.47
CA LYS A 128 -3.38 10.52 0.83
C LYS A 128 -3.21 9.33 1.75
N MET A 129 -2.47 9.49 2.84
CA MET A 129 -2.34 8.47 3.88
C MET A 129 -3.62 8.42 4.72
N LYS A 130 -4.29 7.25 4.73
CA LYS A 130 -5.57 7.06 5.42
C LYS A 130 -5.44 6.26 6.71
N ARG A 131 -4.55 5.30 6.75
CA ARG A 131 -4.37 4.44 7.93
C ARG A 131 -2.99 3.83 7.97
N VAL A 132 -2.46 3.71 9.18
CA VAL A 132 -1.24 2.96 9.50
C VAL A 132 -1.58 2.00 10.63
N THR A 133 -1.37 0.70 10.45
CA THR A 133 -1.78 -0.32 11.41
C THR A 133 -0.65 -1.33 11.66
N GLY A 134 -0.42 -1.66 12.92
CA GLY A 134 0.36 -2.82 13.31
C GLY A 134 -0.58 -3.98 13.68
N PHE A 135 -0.41 -5.13 13.05
CA PHE A 135 -1.21 -6.33 13.31
C PHE A 135 -0.49 -7.35 14.19
N ALA A 136 0.74 -7.08 14.59
CA ALA A 136 1.57 -8.06 15.30
C ALA A 136 1.65 -9.38 14.51
N ASP A 137 1.43 -10.52 15.18
CA ASP A 137 1.40 -11.85 14.60
C ASP A 137 -0.03 -12.44 14.49
N THR A 138 -1.04 -11.57 14.46
CA THR A 138 -2.46 -11.96 14.52
C THR A 138 -3.10 -12.25 13.16
N ASP A 139 -2.45 -11.87 12.07
CA ASP A 139 -2.96 -12.02 10.70
C ASP A 139 -1.93 -12.74 9.82
N ASN A 140 -1.82 -14.04 10.01
CA ASN A 140 -0.88 -14.88 9.27
C ASN A 140 -1.40 -15.25 7.88
N LEU A 141 -0.47 -15.39 6.93
CA LEU A 141 -0.80 -15.86 5.58
C LEU A 141 -1.39 -17.29 5.63
N PRO A 142 -2.46 -17.55 4.85
CA PRO A 142 -3.04 -18.87 4.78
C PRO A 142 -2.07 -19.89 4.15
N ASN A 143 -2.23 -21.15 4.52
CA ASN A 143 -1.44 -22.27 3.98
C ASN A 143 0.08 -22.24 4.27
N LEU A 144 0.51 -21.39 5.18
CA LEU A 144 1.89 -21.34 5.68
C LEU A 144 1.92 -21.52 7.20
N PRO A 145 3.01 -22.09 7.76
CA PRO A 145 3.20 -22.09 9.20
C PRO A 145 3.19 -20.64 9.74
N SER A 146 2.61 -20.44 10.92
CA SER A 146 2.50 -19.10 11.53
C SER A 146 3.85 -18.44 11.80
N ASN A 147 4.92 -19.23 11.94
CA ASN A 147 6.31 -18.79 12.12
C ASN A 147 7.09 -18.64 10.80
N SER A 148 6.44 -18.80 9.64
CA SER A 148 7.08 -18.57 8.34
C SER A 148 7.60 -17.13 8.22
N GLU A 149 8.80 -16.97 7.65
CA GLU A 149 9.36 -15.63 7.41
C GLU A 149 8.51 -14.77 6.47
N ASP A 150 7.68 -15.37 5.61
CA ASP A 150 6.76 -14.66 4.72
C ASP A 150 5.64 -13.91 5.48
N ASN A 151 5.43 -14.20 6.75
CA ASN A 151 4.59 -13.41 7.63
C ASN A 151 5.25 -12.08 8.07
N HIS A 152 6.57 -11.94 7.93
CA HIS A 152 7.25 -10.65 7.96
C HIS A 152 6.95 -9.90 6.67
N ARG A 153 6.07 -8.92 6.73
CA ARG A 153 5.67 -8.19 5.54
C ARG A 153 5.06 -6.82 5.86
N ILE A 154 5.10 -5.96 4.87
CA ILE A 154 4.35 -4.71 4.82
C ILE A 154 3.34 -4.83 3.69
N THR A 155 2.09 -4.53 3.98
CA THR A 155 1.02 -4.49 3.00
C THR A 155 0.57 -3.05 2.76
N LEU A 156 0.49 -2.66 1.49
CA LEU A 156 -0.14 -1.42 1.06
C LEU A 156 -1.50 -1.74 0.43
N SER A 157 -2.55 -1.14 0.95
CA SER A 157 -3.87 -1.16 0.31
C SER A 157 -4.09 0.20 -0.36
N LEU A 158 -4.16 0.18 -1.68
CA LEU A 158 -4.31 1.36 -2.53
C LEU A 158 -5.74 1.42 -3.06
N SER A 159 -6.42 2.54 -2.84
CA SER A 159 -7.75 2.79 -3.40
C SER A 159 -7.73 4.02 -4.29
N LEU A 160 -8.43 3.96 -5.44
CA LEU A 160 -8.59 5.12 -6.29
C LEU A 160 -9.47 6.15 -5.58
N THR A 161 -9.01 7.38 -5.56
CA THR A 161 -9.85 8.50 -5.15
C THR A 161 -10.96 8.64 -6.17
N GLN A 162 -12.23 8.54 -5.76
CA GLN A 162 -13.33 8.85 -6.65
C GLN A 162 -13.16 10.30 -7.10
N MET A 163 -12.99 10.51 -8.40
CA MET A 163 -13.07 11.85 -8.95
C MET A 163 -14.45 12.41 -8.56
N PRO A 164 -14.54 13.63 -8.02
CA PRO A 164 -15.84 14.25 -7.82
C PRO A 164 -16.56 14.22 -9.16
N SER A 165 -17.80 13.71 -9.18
CA SER A 165 -18.64 13.74 -10.38
C SER A 165 -18.66 15.16 -10.92
N PRO A 166 -18.51 15.38 -12.24
CA PRO A 166 -18.56 16.71 -12.80
C PRO A 166 -19.85 17.37 -12.34
N THR A 167 -19.74 18.50 -11.67
CA THR A 167 -20.90 19.31 -11.26
C THR A 167 -21.69 19.60 -12.53
N PRO A 168 -23.00 19.24 -12.58
CA PRO A 168 -23.78 19.56 -13.77
C PRO A 168 -23.68 21.07 -14.01
N SER A 169 -23.29 21.44 -15.23
CA SER A 169 -23.27 22.85 -15.64
C SER A 169 -24.64 23.47 -15.38
N PRO A 170 -24.72 24.70 -14.86
CA PRO A 170 -25.99 25.37 -14.68
C PRO A 170 -26.74 25.37 -16.03
N GLN A 171 -27.91 24.73 -16.05
CA GLN A 171 -28.78 24.78 -17.23
C GLN A 171 -29.12 26.25 -17.47
N ALA A 172 -28.81 26.73 -18.65
CA ALA A 172 -29.23 28.05 -19.09
C ALA A 172 -30.75 28.16 -18.93
N THR A 173 -31.21 29.10 -18.11
CA THR A 173 -32.61 29.42 -17.96
C THR A 173 -33.17 29.86 -19.32
N PRO A 174 -34.27 29.27 -19.80
CA PRO A 174 -34.85 29.75 -21.08
C PRO A 174 -35.35 31.17 -20.89
N THR A 175 -34.90 32.05 -21.76
CA THR A 175 -35.35 33.44 -21.85
C THR A 175 -36.86 33.47 -22.15
N PRO A 176 -37.70 34.21 -21.37
CA PRO A 176 -39.12 34.31 -21.73
C PRO A 176 -39.30 34.98 -23.06
N ALA A 177 -40.08 34.36 -23.94
CA ALA A 177 -40.45 34.94 -25.22
C ALA A 177 -41.23 36.23 -25.00
N ALA A 178 -40.78 37.31 -25.66
CA ALA A 178 -41.50 38.58 -25.73
C ALA A 178 -42.86 38.37 -26.42
N LYS A 179 -43.95 38.73 -25.74
CA LYS A 179 -45.26 38.83 -26.34
C LYS A 179 -45.36 40.18 -27.06
N ASN A 180 -45.63 40.15 -28.35
CA ASN A 180 -46.21 41.27 -29.13
C ASN A 180 -47.68 41.39 -28.81
#